data_c8c90a7256b4767e3531aba8367e44aa
#
_entry.id   c8c90a7256b4767e3531aba8367e44aa
#
_cell.length_a   1.000
_cell.length_b   1.000
_cell.length_c   1.000
_cell.angle_alpha   90.00
_cell.angle_beta   90.00
_cell.angle_gamma   90.00
#
_symmetry.space_group_name_H-M   'P 1'
#
loop_
_entity.id
_entity.type
_entity.pdbx_description
1 polymer ?
#
loop_
_entity_poly.entity_id
_entity_poly.type
_entity_poly.pdbx_seq_one_letter_code
_entity_poly.pdbx_strand_id
1 'polypeptide(L)'
;MDHLKFKQKRHNLQADFGQLKQVCGYLYHKYCPALIYNRRNVDHTQVSDINILALLCLQVISNTQSQREFFRRAKQFIPQQVRLERTRFNRRAQHLLPVVIAIRQGLTREFAQTGQIAIIDSLPNPLCQKVRNNRAKIFPGLANLGYNATKNMYFYGFKTHLAVTPNGYILNYDVTPASVHDTQAASTLIAGCPCPVVLADVGYVGQALKEKFRQMGYLLWTPYRTNMQGAKKHNSRALKRLRRTIESRFAILVDNYGIERNLTRSLVGFWLKIELTVFVYNLGFFDFDENEIITN
;
A
#
# COMPACT_ATOMS: atom_id res chain seq x y z
N MET A 1 11.18 -17.00 3.40
CA MET A 1 11.60 -15.72 4.00
C MET A 1 10.47 -15.20 4.86
N ASP A 2 10.78 -15.00 6.12
CA ASP A 2 9.77 -14.86 7.17
C ASP A 2 9.22 -13.44 7.28
N HIS A 3 8.12 -13.12 6.57
CA HIS A 3 7.28 -11.96 6.86
C HIS A 3 6.77 -11.91 8.32
N LEU A 4 7.09 -12.95 9.09
CA LEU A 4 6.65 -13.15 10.46
C LEU A 4 7.59 -12.55 11.50
N LYS A 5 8.81 -12.14 11.16
CA LYS A 5 9.76 -11.62 12.17
C LYS A 5 9.29 -10.33 12.84
N PHE A 6 8.54 -9.48 12.15
CA PHE A 6 7.90 -8.29 12.73
C PHE A 6 6.63 -8.61 13.56
N LYS A 7 6.07 -9.82 13.46
CA LYS A 7 4.74 -10.15 14.03
C LYS A 7 4.71 -10.85 15.37
N GLN A 8 5.75 -11.55 15.76
CA GLN A 8 5.69 -12.44 16.96
C GLN A 8 6.40 -11.93 18.21
N LYS A 9 7.14 -10.83 18.13
CA LYS A 9 7.69 -10.19 19.34
C LYS A 9 6.71 -9.14 19.83
N ARG A 10 6.42 -9.12 21.15
CA ARG A 10 5.88 -7.93 21.81
C ARG A 10 6.75 -6.77 21.38
N HIS A 11 6.21 -5.87 20.55
CA HIS A 11 6.94 -4.76 19.97
C HIS A 11 7.54 -3.94 21.11
N ASN A 12 8.85 -3.90 21.19
CA ASN A 12 9.52 -2.85 21.95
C ASN A 12 9.52 -1.61 21.08
N LEU A 13 8.45 -0.82 21.17
CA LEU A 13 8.21 0.35 20.32
C LEU A 13 9.37 1.35 20.33
N GLN A 14 10.19 1.38 21.38
CA GLN A 14 11.37 2.23 21.44
C GLN A 14 12.52 1.69 20.57
N ALA A 15 12.78 0.38 20.64
CA ALA A 15 13.78 -0.27 19.78
C ALA A 15 13.33 -0.23 18.31
N ASP A 16 12.04 -0.50 18.05
CA ASP A 16 11.44 -0.42 16.71
C ASP A 16 11.58 0.99 16.13
N PHE A 17 11.39 2.04 16.93
CA PHE A 17 11.58 3.43 16.48
C PHE A 17 13.04 3.71 16.12
N GLY A 18 14.00 3.25 16.90
CA GLY A 18 15.43 3.40 16.62
C GLY A 18 15.82 2.78 15.27
N GLN A 19 15.42 1.52 15.06
CA GLN A 19 15.67 0.80 13.81
C GLN A 19 14.98 1.45 12.61
N LEU A 20 13.70 1.83 12.75
CA LEU A 20 12.97 2.54 11.71
C LEU A 20 13.61 3.88 11.36
N LYS A 21 14.16 4.60 12.33
CA LYS A 21 14.86 5.86 12.07
C LYS A 21 16.09 5.65 11.20
N GLN A 22 16.87 4.61 11.45
CA GLN A 22 18.04 4.26 10.62
C GLN A 22 17.62 3.90 9.19
N VAL A 23 16.68 2.97 9.03
CA VAL A 23 16.16 2.57 7.71
C VAL A 23 15.54 3.76 6.96
N CYS A 24 14.71 4.56 7.62
CA CYS A 24 14.11 5.74 7.02
C CYS A 24 15.17 6.79 6.65
N GLY A 25 16.24 6.92 7.44
CA GLY A 25 17.37 7.80 7.14
C GLY A 25 18.06 7.39 5.85
N TYR A 26 18.48 6.14 5.75
CA TYR A 26 19.10 5.58 4.55
C TYR A 26 18.22 5.80 3.31
N LEU A 27 16.94 5.42 3.38
CA LEU A 27 16.00 5.54 2.26
C LEU A 27 15.70 7.00 1.91
N TYR A 28 15.65 7.90 2.90
CA TYR A 28 15.44 9.32 2.69
C TYR A 28 16.61 9.93 1.92
N HIS A 29 17.84 9.64 2.31
CA HIS A 29 19.03 10.14 1.60
C HIS A 29 19.13 9.59 0.18
N LYS A 30 18.77 8.33 -0.02
CA LYS A 30 18.84 7.66 -1.32
C LYS A 30 17.77 8.11 -2.32
N TYR A 31 16.54 8.38 -1.87
CA TYR A 31 15.40 8.56 -2.78
C TYR A 31 14.63 9.88 -2.63
N CYS A 32 14.95 10.70 -1.62
CA CYS A 32 14.22 11.95 -1.43
C CYS A 32 14.39 12.86 -2.65
N PRO A 33 13.29 13.39 -3.22
CA PRO A 33 13.39 14.34 -4.32
C PRO A 33 14.21 15.57 -3.93
N ALA A 34 15.13 16.00 -4.81
CA ALA A 34 16.07 17.10 -4.54
C ALA A 34 15.37 18.40 -4.09
N LEU A 35 14.20 18.71 -4.66
CA LEU A 35 13.39 19.85 -4.27
C LEU A 35 12.93 19.82 -2.81
N ILE A 36 12.71 18.62 -2.26
CA ILE A 36 12.30 18.44 -0.86
C ILE A 36 13.53 18.36 0.02
N TYR A 37 14.55 17.64 -0.42
CA TYR A 37 15.81 17.47 0.31
C TYR A 37 16.50 18.81 0.57
N ASN A 38 16.60 19.66 -0.46
CA ASN A 38 17.29 20.98 -0.41
C ASN A 38 16.34 22.16 -0.14
N ARG A 39 15.13 21.92 0.37
CA ARG A 39 14.19 23.00 0.62
C ARG A 39 14.72 23.96 1.70
N ARG A 40 14.37 25.24 1.56
CA ARG A 40 14.76 26.29 2.52
C ARG A 40 14.39 25.89 3.97
N ASN A 41 15.30 26.13 4.90
CA ASN A 41 15.14 25.90 6.35
C ASN A 41 14.93 24.44 6.76
N VAL A 42 15.31 23.45 5.94
CA VAL A 42 15.20 22.04 6.31
C VAL A 42 16.04 21.73 7.56
N ASP A 43 17.25 22.28 7.65
CA ASP A 43 18.18 22.04 8.76
C ASP A 43 17.78 22.77 10.07
N HIS A 44 16.93 23.77 9.98
CA HIS A 44 16.41 24.51 11.14
C HIS A 44 15.13 23.89 11.74
N THR A 45 14.69 22.72 11.23
CA THR A 45 13.51 22.06 11.79
C THR A 45 13.85 21.35 13.08
N GLN A 46 13.11 21.65 14.16
CA GLN A 46 13.27 20.99 15.46
C GLN A 46 13.17 19.44 15.38
N VAL A 47 12.35 18.93 14.49
CA VAL A 47 12.17 17.49 14.24
C VAL A 47 12.41 17.24 12.76
N SER A 48 13.38 16.38 12.42
CA SER A 48 13.71 16.06 11.03
C SER A 48 12.58 15.31 10.32
N ASP A 49 12.58 15.33 8.99
CA ASP A 49 11.66 14.54 8.17
C ASP A 49 11.84 13.05 8.39
N ILE A 50 13.08 12.60 8.62
CA ILE A 50 13.40 11.21 8.94
C ILE A 50 12.68 10.76 10.21
N ASN A 51 12.66 11.59 11.25
CA ASN A 51 11.92 11.28 12.47
C ASN A 51 10.42 11.19 12.24
N ILE A 52 9.86 12.09 11.40
CA ILE A 52 8.43 12.05 11.07
C ILE A 52 8.11 10.79 10.26
N LEU A 53 8.93 10.44 9.28
CA LEU A 53 8.77 9.23 8.47
C LEU A 53 8.83 7.98 9.35
N ALA A 54 9.81 7.87 10.25
CA ALA A 54 9.92 6.77 11.19
C ALA A 54 8.69 6.65 12.10
N LEU A 55 8.15 7.77 12.59
CA LEU A 55 6.92 7.78 13.40
C LEU A 55 5.68 7.34 12.60
N LEU A 56 5.59 7.73 11.33
CA LEU A 56 4.53 7.30 10.43
C LEU A 56 4.60 5.79 10.20
N CYS A 57 5.79 5.25 9.94
CA CYS A 57 5.99 3.81 9.80
C CYS A 57 5.64 3.06 11.10
N LEU A 58 6.06 3.58 12.25
CA LEU A 58 5.74 3.00 13.54
C LEU A 58 4.23 3.00 13.82
N GLN A 59 3.51 4.06 13.43
CA GLN A 59 2.06 4.11 13.54
C GLN A 59 1.39 2.99 12.72
N VAL A 60 1.87 2.73 11.51
CA VAL A 60 1.37 1.67 10.63
C VAL A 60 1.67 0.29 11.23
N ILE A 61 2.92 0.04 11.64
CA ILE A 61 3.37 -1.23 12.24
C ILE A 61 2.56 -1.56 13.51
N SER A 62 2.32 -0.55 14.35
CA SER A 62 1.52 -0.70 15.57
C SER A 62 0.02 -0.86 15.32
N ASN A 63 -0.40 -0.88 14.06
CA ASN A 63 -1.81 -0.93 13.62
C ASN A 63 -2.71 0.10 14.33
N THR A 64 -2.13 1.28 14.66
CA THR A 64 -2.86 2.32 15.37
C THR A 64 -3.47 3.31 14.38
N GLN A 65 -4.76 3.17 14.11
CA GLN A 65 -5.46 3.94 13.08
C GLN A 65 -5.65 5.41 13.44
N SER A 66 -5.85 5.71 14.72
CA SER A 66 -6.03 7.06 15.22
C SER A 66 -4.71 7.73 15.57
N GLN A 67 -4.38 8.86 14.93
CA GLN A 67 -3.22 9.66 15.31
C GLN A 67 -3.28 10.08 16.80
N ARG A 68 -4.46 10.44 17.31
CA ARG A 68 -4.63 10.83 18.73
C ARG A 68 -4.23 9.68 19.65
N GLU A 69 -4.66 8.48 19.36
CA GLU A 69 -4.32 7.28 20.13
C GLU A 69 -2.83 6.93 19.99
N PHE A 70 -2.30 7.00 18.78
CA PHE A 70 -0.87 6.80 18.54
C PHE A 70 -0.02 7.75 19.38
N PHE A 71 -0.30 9.06 19.34
CA PHE A 71 0.45 10.05 20.13
C PHE A 71 0.31 9.84 21.63
N ARG A 72 -0.85 9.42 22.12
CA ARG A 72 -1.05 9.10 23.55
C ARG A 72 -0.10 7.97 23.99
N ARG A 73 0.03 6.92 23.19
CA ARG A 73 0.95 5.80 23.44
C ARG A 73 2.40 6.20 23.23
N ALA A 74 2.68 6.91 22.18
CA ALA A 74 4.02 7.27 21.74
C ALA A 74 4.75 8.19 22.74
N LYS A 75 4.03 8.98 23.54
CA LYS A 75 4.61 9.83 24.59
C LYS A 75 5.49 9.06 25.59
N GLN A 76 5.29 7.76 25.76
CA GLN A 76 6.03 6.95 26.70
C GLN A 76 7.42 6.55 26.21
N PHE A 77 7.62 6.47 24.87
CA PHE A 77 8.85 5.95 24.29
C PHE A 77 9.52 6.88 23.26
N ILE A 78 8.82 7.91 22.77
CA ILE A 78 9.42 8.91 21.88
C ILE A 78 10.22 9.91 22.71
N PRO A 79 11.53 10.12 22.42
CA PRO A 79 12.33 11.16 23.05
C PRO A 79 11.67 12.55 22.94
N GLN A 80 11.80 13.36 23.99
CA GLN A 80 11.15 14.68 24.05
C GLN A 80 11.53 15.58 22.87
N GLN A 81 12.77 15.47 22.39
CA GLN A 81 13.32 16.27 21.29
C GLN A 81 12.63 16.02 19.96
N VAL A 82 12.02 14.84 19.76
CA VAL A 82 11.31 14.50 18.52
C VAL A 82 9.78 14.58 18.65
N ARG A 83 9.28 15.14 19.76
CA ARG A 83 7.85 15.34 19.97
C ARG A 83 7.38 16.61 19.29
N LEU A 84 6.41 16.46 18.41
CA LEU A 84 5.68 17.58 17.82
C LEU A 84 4.25 17.60 18.36
N GLU A 85 3.67 18.79 18.33
CA GLU A 85 2.22 18.92 18.48
C GLU A 85 1.54 18.18 17.31
N ARG A 86 0.42 17.49 17.61
CA ARG A 86 -0.27 16.60 16.65
C ARG A 86 -0.65 17.29 15.34
N THR A 87 -1.09 18.53 15.39
CA THR A 87 -1.48 19.30 14.19
C THR A 87 -0.28 19.60 13.31
N ARG A 88 0.85 19.99 13.92
CA ARG A 88 2.10 20.21 13.20
C ARG A 88 2.64 18.92 12.59
N PHE A 89 2.59 17.82 13.34
CA PHE A 89 2.96 16.51 12.83
C PHE A 89 2.11 16.14 11.60
N ASN A 90 0.78 16.24 11.71
CA ASN A 90 -0.11 15.87 10.60
C ASN A 90 0.15 16.69 9.33
N ARG A 91 0.37 18.01 9.48
CA ARG A 91 0.69 18.87 8.34
C ARG A 91 2.01 18.46 7.69
N ARG A 92 3.07 18.24 8.49
CA ARG A 92 4.37 17.81 7.97
C ARG A 92 4.30 16.40 7.35
N ALA A 93 3.56 15.49 7.96
CA ALA A 93 3.32 14.15 7.44
C ALA A 93 2.71 14.19 6.02
N GLN A 94 1.72 15.06 5.81
CA GLN A 94 1.11 15.21 4.47
C GLN A 94 2.10 15.78 3.44
N HIS A 95 3.01 16.66 3.84
CA HIS A 95 4.07 17.17 2.96
C HIS A 95 5.11 16.10 2.59
N LEU A 96 5.23 15.03 3.35
CA LEU A 96 6.13 13.91 3.05
C LEU A 96 5.54 12.86 2.09
N LEU A 97 4.29 12.99 1.67
CA LEU A 97 3.68 12.06 0.72
C LEU A 97 4.54 11.86 -0.55
N PRO A 98 5.07 12.90 -1.22
CA PRO A 98 5.95 12.71 -2.38
C PRO A 98 7.24 11.95 -2.06
N VAL A 99 7.77 12.09 -0.85
CA VAL A 99 8.96 11.36 -0.38
C VAL A 99 8.65 9.89 -0.23
N VAL A 100 7.53 9.55 0.43
CA VAL A 100 7.11 8.14 0.61
C VAL A 100 6.90 7.47 -0.75
N ILE A 101 6.25 8.17 -1.69
CA ILE A 101 6.06 7.69 -3.06
C ILE A 101 7.42 7.44 -3.75
N ALA A 102 8.35 8.39 -3.68
CA ALA A 102 9.66 8.26 -4.31
C ALA A 102 10.47 7.10 -3.73
N ILE A 103 10.47 6.93 -2.41
CA ILE A 103 11.12 5.80 -1.74
C ILE A 103 10.50 4.48 -2.20
N ARG A 104 9.17 4.34 -2.14
CA ARG A 104 8.48 3.11 -2.55
C ARG A 104 8.76 2.77 -4.01
N GLN A 105 8.70 3.76 -4.91
CA GLN A 105 9.01 3.55 -6.32
C GLN A 105 10.48 3.17 -6.56
N GLY A 106 11.40 3.78 -5.80
CA GLY A 106 12.82 3.43 -5.81
C GLY A 106 13.05 1.98 -5.42
N LEU A 107 12.51 1.56 -4.28
CA LEU A 107 12.56 0.18 -3.80
C LEU A 107 11.93 -0.80 -4.79
N THR A 108 10.80 -0.42 -5.41
CA THR A 108 10.15 -1.28 -6.41
C THR A 108 11.03 -1.49 -7.64
N ARG A 109 11.72 -0.46 -8.12
CA ARG A 109 12.65 -0.58 -9.25
C ARG A 109 13.81 -1.53 -8.93
N GLU A 110 14.32 -1.50 -7.71
CA GLU A 110 15.39 -2.42 -7.29
C GLU A 110 14.89 -3.85 -7.13
N PHE A 111 13.73 -4.04 -6.53
CA PHE A 111 13.14 -5.35 -6.28
C PHE A 111 12.64 -6.04 -7.56
N ALA A 112 12.10 -5.28 -8.50
CA ALA A 112 11.33 -5.80 -9.63
C ALA A 112 12.18 -6.28 -10.82
N GLN A 113 13.52 -6.16 -10.77
CA GLN A 113 14.40 -6.50 -11.89
C GLN A 113 14.33 -7.98 -12.33
N THR A 114 13.80 -8.88 -11.50
CA THR A 114 13.74 -10.33 -11.75
C THR A 114 12.33 -10.89 -11.89
N GLY A 115 11.29 -10.04 -11.82
CA GLY A 115 9.90 -10.49 -11.81
C GLY A 115 9.38 -10.87 -13.20
N GLN A 116 8.72 -12.05 -13.32
CA GLN A 116 8.08 -12.51 -14.56
C GLN A 116 6.56 -12.41 -14.51
N ILE A 117 5.98 -12.43 -13.32
CA ILE A 117 4.54 -12.53 -13.12
C ILE A 117 4.07 -11.46 -12.13
N ALA A 118 3.05 -10.73 -12.50
CA ALA A 118 2.24 -9.89 -11.61
C ALA A 118 0.86 -10.53 -11.39
N ILE A 119 0.31 -10.39 -10.21
CA ILE A 119 -1.04 -10.82 -9.85
C ILE A 119 -1.83 -9.56 -9.48
N ILE A 120 -2.96 -9.34 -10.13
CA ILE A 120 -3.79 -8.16 -9.88
C ILE A 120 -5.15 -8.55 -9.30
N ASP A 121 -5.61 -7.76 -8.35
CA ASP A 121 -6.95 -7.85 -7.77
C ASP A 121 -7.28 -6.57 -7.00
N SER A 122 -8.53 -6.45 -6.50
CA SER A 122 -8.98 -5.30 -5.74
C SER A 122 -9.54 -5.69 -4.37
N LEU A 123 -9.39 -4.79 -3.40
CA LEU A 123 -10.05 -4.91 -2.11
C LEU A 123 -10.91 -3.66 -1.82
N PRO A 124 -12.09 -3.83 -1.19
CA PRO A 124 -12.91 -2.72 -0.76
C PRO A 124 -12.22 -1.88 0.31
N ASN A 125 -12.38 -0.55 0.24
CA ASN A 125 -11.91 0.38 1.24
C ASN A 125 -13.08 1.26 1.70
N PRO A 126 -13.94 0.77 2.62
CA PRO A 126 -15.12 1.47 3.09
C PRO A 126 -14.75 2.68 3.95
N LEU A 127 -15.43 3.79 3.74
CA LEU A 127 -15.22 5.04 4.46
C LEU A 127 -16.17 5.24 5.65
N CYS A 128 -17.22 4.46 5.73
CA CYS A 128 -18.19 4.51 6.83
C CYS A 128 -18.83 3.14 7.07
N GLN A 129 -19.54 3.03 8.17
CA GLN A 129 -20.35 1.85 8.46
C GLN A 129 -21.51 1.74 7.45
N LYS A 130 -21.89 0.51 7.10
CA LYS A 130 -22.95 0.19 6.12
C LYS A 130 -24.25 1.00 6.34
N VAL A 131 -24.69 1.13 7.56
CA VAL A 131 -25.90 1.88 7.94
C VAL A 131 -25.83 3.36 7.53
N ARG A 132 -24.65 3.91 7.30
CA ARG A 132 -24.42 5.32 6.93
C ARG A 132 -24.18 5.53 5.44
N ASN A 133 -24.18 4.49 4.62
CA ASN A 133 -23.82 4.58 3.20
C ASN A 133 -24.56 5.73 2.48
N ASN A 134 -25.87 5.80 2.62
CA ASN A 134 -26.70 6.80 1.93
C ASN A 134 -26.64 8.21 2.54
N ARG A 135 -25.98 8.36 3.70
CA ARG A 135 -25.82 9.64 4.42
C ARG A 135 -24.36 10.08 4.52
N ALA A 136 -23.45 9.34 3.86
CA ALA A 136 -22.04 9.64 3.91
C ALA A 136 -21.74 10.96 3.18
N LYS A 137 -21.03 11.86 3.86
CA LYS A 137 -20.61 13.17 3.31
C LYS A 137 -19.08 13.28 3.19
N ILE A 138 -18.36 12.19 3.44
CA ILE A 138 -16.90 12.16 3.33
C ILE A 138 -16.50 11.96 1.87
N PHE A 139 -15.60 12.79 1.35
CA PHE A 139 -15.16 12.79 -0.04
C PHE A 139 -16.29 12.85 -1.07
N PRO A 140 -17.19 13.86 -0.98
CA PRO A 140 -18.30 13.99 -1.92
C PRO A 140 -17.79 14.15 -3.36
N GLY A 141 -18.44 13.48 -4.30
CA GLY A 141 -18.02 13.48 -5.71
C GLY A 141 -16.79 12.62 -6.04
N LEU A 142 -16.04 12.17 -5.03
CA LEU A 142 -14.85 11.31 -5.22
C LEU A 142 -15.10 9.86 -4.79
N ALA A 143 -15.82 9.66 -3.69
CA ALA A 143 -16.23 8.34 -3.22
C ALA A 143 -17.70 8.08 -3.59
N ASN A 144 -18.05 6.82 -3.75
CA ASN A 144 -19.42 6.42 -4.09
C ASN A 144 -19.78 5.03 -3.55
N LEU A 145 -20.97 4.55 -3.88
CA LEU A 145 -21.44 3.22 -3.51
C LEU A 145 -20.90 2.17 -4.49
N GLY A 146 -20.32 1.13 -3.94
CA GLY A 146 -19.92 -0.08 -4.64
C GLY A 146 -20.47 -1.32 -3.97
N TYR A 147 -20.33 -2.46 -4.62
CA TYR A 147 -20.78 -3.75 -4.14
C TYR A 147 -19.60 -4.68 -3.87
N ASN A 148 -19.57 -5.27 -2.69
CA ASN A 148 -18.61 -6.32 -2.32
C ASN A 148 -19.29 -7.68 -2.46
N ALA A 149 -18.95 -8.42 -3.52
CA ALA A 149 -19.54 -9.72 -3.81
C ALA A 149 -19.20 -10.78 -2.75
N THR A 150 -18.00 -10.76 -2.19
CA THR A 150 -17.56 -11.71 -1.16
C THR A 150 -18.36 -11.57 0.15
N LYS A 151 -18.64 -10.32 0.56
CA LYS A 151 -19.41 -10.00 1.78
C LYS A 151 -20.91 -9.84 1.48
N ASN A 152 -21.33 -9.94 0.23
CA ASN A 152 -22.71 -9.73 -0.25
C ASN A 152 -23.31 -8.40 0.32
N MET A 153 -22.58 -7.29 0.16
CA MET A 153 -23.02 -6.02 0.75
C MET A 153 -22.54 -4.80 -0.04
N TYR A 154 -23.37 -3.76 -0.03
CA TYR A 154 -22.97 -2.44 -0.52
C TYR A 154 -22.12 -1.71 0.53
N PHE A 155 -21.17 -0.91 0.06
CA PHE A 155 -20.36 -0.04 0.88
C PHE A 155 -20.14 1.30 0.17
N TYR A 156 -19.97 2.37 0.94
CA TYR A 156 -19.59 3.68 0.43
C TYR A 156 -18.09 3.88 0.63
N GLY A 157 -17.35 4.19 -0.43
CA GLY A 157 -15.92 4.38 -0.34
C GLY A 157 -15.17 4.24 -1.64
N PHE A 158 -14.02 3.62 -1.53
CA PHE A 158 -13.08 3.35 -2.63
C PHE A 158 -12.81 1.84 -2.76
N LYS A 159 -12.22 1.45 -3.88
CA LYS A 159 -11.50 0.18 -4.04
C LYS A 159 -10.01 0.46 -4.15
N THR A 160 -9.19 -0.34 -3.48
CA THR A 160 -7.74 -0.34 -3.64
C THR A 160 -7.37 -1.54 -4.50
N HIS A 161 -6.84 -1.27 -5.69
CA HIS A 161 -6.34 -2.26 -6.62
C HIS A 161 -4.86 -2.47 -6.35
N LEU A 162 -4.39 -3.71 -6.33
CA LEU A 162 -2.99 -4.06 -6.10
C LEU A 162 -2.46 -4.91 -7.25
N ALA A 163 -1.21 -4.65 -7.63
CA ALA A 163 -0.39 -5.56 -8.43
C ALA A 163 0.72 -6.12 -7.54
N VAL A 164 0.76 -7.44 -7.37
CA VAL A 164 1.73 -8.09 -6.49
C VAL A 164 2.54 -9.15 -7.23
N THR A 165 3.75 -9.42 -6.78
CA THR A 165 4.53 -10.58 -7.26
C THR A 165 3.98 -11.88 -6.66
N PRO A 166 4.36 -13.06 -7.19
CA PRO A 166 4.05 -14.35 -6.58
C PRO A 166 4.47 -14.47 -5.11
N ASN A 167 5.59 -13.84 -4.75
CA ASN A 167 6.08 -13.79 -3.37
C ASN A 167 5.30 -12.81 -2.49
N GLY A 168 4.46 -11.96 -3.10
CA GLY A 168 3.58 -11.04 -2.41
C GLY A 168 4.10 -9.62 -2.26
N TYR A 169 5.24 -9.25 -2.87
CA TYR A 169 5.67 -7.85 -2.94
C TYR A 169 4.68 -7.02 -3.74
N ILE A 170 4.31 -5.84 -3.25
CA ILE A 170 3.37 -4.96 -3.95
C ILE A 170 4.16 -4.09 -4.94
N LEU A 171 3.98 -4.39 -6.23
CA LEU A 171 4.63 -3.68 -7.34
C LEU A 171 4.01 -2.29 -7.55
N ASN A 172 2.69 -2.24 -7.54
CA ASN A 172 1.93 -1.01 -7.75
C ASN A 172 0.56 -1.10 -7.08
N TYR A 173 -0.07 0.05 -6.89
CA TYR A 173 -1.45 0.15 -6.46
C TYR A 173 -2.17 1.31 -7.15
N ASP A 174 -3.48 1.21 -7.24
CA ASP A 174 -4.38 2.27 -7.70
C ASP A 174 -5.62 2.32 -6.80
N VAL A 175 -6.26 3.47 -6.72
CA VAL A 175 -7.48 3.64 -5.92
C VAL A 175 -8.56 4.28 -6.77
N THR A 176 -9.69 3.61 -6.86
CA THR A 176 -10.85 4.09 -7.62
C THR A 176 -12.06 4.26 -6.72
N PRO A 177 -13.05 5.09 -7.12
CA PRO A 177 -14.37 5.06 -6.51
C PRO A 177 -14.96 3.65 -6.48
N ALA A 178 -15.71 3.30 -5.44
CA ALA A 178 -16.16 1.93 -5.22
C ALA A 178 -17.02 1.33 -6.35
N SER A 179 -17.70 2.16 -7.16
CA SER A 179 -18.52 1.71 -8.29
C SER A 179 -17.70 1.37 -9.55
N VAL A 180 -16.45 1.82 -9.64
CA VAL A 180 -15.61 1.60 -10.83
C VAL A 180 -15.35 0.11 -10.98
N HIS A 181 -15.56 -0.41 -12.19
CA HIS A 181 -15.30 -1.81 -12.49
C HIS A 181 -13.79 -2.07 -12.53
N ASP A 182 -13.34 -3.19 -11.97
CA ASP A 182 -11.91 -3.51 -11.80
C ASP A 182 -11.14 -3.55 -13.12
N THR A 183 -11.79 -3.90 -14.24
CA THR A 183 -11.21 -3.88 -15.57
C THR A 183 -10.80 -2.48 -16.05
N GLN A 184 -11.46 -1.43 -15.55
CA GLN A 184 -11.13 -0.04 -15.92
C GLN A 184 -9.82 0.41 -15.26
N ALA A 185 -9.57 0.01 -14.01
CA ALA A 185 -8.35 0.31 -13.29
C ALA A 185 -7.15 -0.53 -13.76
N ALA A 186 -7.40 -1.70 -14.34
CA ALA A 186 -6.37 -2.69 -14.62
C ALA A 186 -5.22 -2.16 -15.47
N SER A 187 -5.50 -1.37 -16.51
CA SER A 187 -4.47 -0.83 -17.39
C SER A 187 -3.57 0.21 -16.71
N THR A 188 -4.16 1.08 -15.88
CA THR A 188 -3.40 2.07 -15.09
C THR A 188 -2.55 1.37 -14.04
N LEU A 189 -3.11 0.34 -13.39
CA LEU A 189 -2.44 -0.43 -12.35
C LEU A 189 -1.17 -1.11 -12.85
N ILE A 190 -1.17 -1.66 -14.08
CA ILE A 190 -0.01 -2.37 -14.64
C ILE A 190 0.90 -1.48 -15.49
N ALA A 191 0.55 -0.23 -15.73
CA ALA A 191 1.38 0.68 -16.53
C ALA A 191 2.79 0.79 -15.92
N GLY A 192 3.82 0.44 -16.72
CA GLY A 192 5.21 0.40 -16.26
C GLY A 192 5.56 -0.77 -15.34
N CYS A 193 4.68 -1.76 -15.18
CA CYS A 193 4.99 -2.98 -14.45
C CYS A 193 6.10 -3.77 -15.19
N PRO A 194 7.16 -4.20 -14.49
CA PRO A 194 8.25 -4.93 -15.13
C PRO A 194 7.93 -6.39 -15.46
N CYS A 195 6.77 -6.88 -15.02
CA CYS A 195 6.36 -8.28 -15.19
C CYS A 195 5.51 -8.44 -16.46
N PRO A 196 5.97 -9.17 -17.50
CA PRO A 196 5.25 -9.31 -18.77
C PRO A 196 3.97 -10.15 -18.67
N VAL A 197 3.84 -11.00 -17.66
CA VAL A 197 2.67 -11.85 -17.46
C VAL A 197 1.83 -11.33 -16.29
N VAL A 198 0.54 -11.13 -16.53
CA VAL A 198 -0.41 -10.65 -15.52
C VAL A 198 -1.50 -11.69 -15.28
N LEU A 199 -1.64 -12.12 -14.04
CA LEU A 199 -2.71 -12.99 -13.59
C LEU A 199 -3.81 -12.16 -12.91
N ALA A 200 -5.07 -12.40 -13.27
CA ALA A 200 -6.20 -11.71 -12.66
C ALA A 200 -7.37 -12.69 -12.39
N ASP A 201 -8.37 -12.22 -11.64
CA ASP A 201 -9.56 -13.03 -11.36
C ASP A 201 -10.50 -13.11 -12.57
N VAL A 202 -11.52 -13.97 -12.46
CA VAL A 202 -12.57 -14.14 -13.47
C VAL A 202 -13.33 -12.85 -13.78
N GLY A 203 -13.36 -11.90 -12.85
CA GLY A 203 -13.93 -10.56 -13.07
C GLY A 203 -13.22 -9.73 -14.13
N TYR A 204 -11.98 -10.08 -14.48
CA TYR A 204 -11.17 -9.43 -15.52
C TYR A 204 -11.28 -10.12 -16.88
N VAL A 205 -12.16 -11.12 -17.02
CA VAL A 205 -12.38 -11.83 -18.31
C VAL A 205 -12.98 -10.86 -19.32
N GLY A 206 -12.32 -10.73 -20.49
CA GLY A 206 -12.81 -9.92 -21.60
C GLY A 206 -11.79 -9.84 -22.73
N GLN A 207 -12.26 -10.02 -23.99
CA GLN A 207 -11.37 -9.96 -25.14
C GLN A 207 -10.77 -8.56 -25.33
N ALA A 208 -11.58 -7.52 -25.13
CA ALA A 208 -11.11 -6.12 -25.23
C ALA A 208 -9.99 -5.81 -24.23
N LEU A 209 -10.09 -6.29 -22.99
CA LEU A 209 -9.05 -6.11 -21.97
C LEU A 209 -7.79 -6.88 -22.34
N LYS A 210 -7.90 -8.13 -22.80
CA LYS A 210 -6.74 -8.93 -23.25
C LYS A 210 -6.00 -8.24 -24.41
N GLU A 211 -6.74 -7.70 -25.36
CA GLU A 211 -6.14 -7.00 -26.50
C GLU A 211 -5.45 -5.71 -26.04
N LYS A 212 -6.07 -4.94 -25.17
CA LYS A 212 -5.45 -3.74 -24.57
C LYS A 212 -4.16 -4.07 -23.85
N PHE A 213 -4.12 -5.14 -23.07
CA PHE A 213 -2.92 -5.61 -22.37
C PHE A 213 -1.83 -6.03 -23.37
N ARG A 214 -2.21 -6.74 -24.43
CA ARG A 214 -1.28 -7.15 -25.49
C ARG A 214 -0.65 -5.94 -26.20
N GLN A 215 -1.43 -4.91 -26.50
CA GLN A 215 -0.92 -3.66 -27.07
C GLN A 215 0.05 -2.92 -26.13
N MET A 216 -0.12 -3.07 -24.82
CA MET A 216 0.80 -2.54 -23.80
C MET A 216 2.03 -3.45 -23.54
N GLY A 217 2.14 -4.59 -24.24
CA GLY A 217 3.23 -5.54 -24.07
C GLY A 217 3.03 -6.58 -22.94
N TYR A 218 1.80 -6.74 -22.44
CA TYR A 218 1.49 -7.67 -21.37
C TYR A 218 0.64 -8.86 -21.84
N LEU A 219 0.89 -10.03 -21.23
CA LEU A 219 0.07 -11.22 -21.40
C LEU A 219 -0.90 -11.36 -20.22
N LEU A 220 -2.18 -11.09 -20.43
CA LEU A 220 -3.21 -11.25 -19.41
C LEU A 220 -3.75 -12.69 -19.41
N TRP A 221 -3.61 -13.37 -18.27
CA TRP A 221 -4.27 -14.64 -18.00
C TRP A 221 -5.37 -14.46 -16.95
N THR A 222 -6.56 -14.96 -17.24
CA THR A 222 -7.70 -15.02 -16.33
C THR A 222 -8.33 -16.40 -16.39
N PRO A 223 -8.83 -16.97 -15.29
CA PRO A 223 -9.54 -18.23 -15.37
C PRO A 223 -10.85 -18.06 -16.15
N TYR A 224 -11.21 -19.07 -16.94
CA TYR A 224 -12.52 -19.12 -17.59
C TYR A 224 -13.61 -19.50 -16.59
N ARG A 225 -14.82 -18.98 -16.76
CA ARG A 225 -16.00 -19.43 -16.02
C ARG A 225 -16.26 -20.88 -16.38
N THR A 226 -16.86 -21.65 -15.44
CA THR A 226 -17.11 -23.10 -15.62
C THR A 226 -17.98 -23.44 -16.82
N ASN A 227 -18.86 -22.53 -17.22
CA ASN A 227 -19.73 -22.63 -18.38
C ASN A 227 -19.09 -22.23 -19.73
N MET A 228 -17.86 -21.75 -19.72
CA MET A 228 -17.15 -21.37 -20.95
C MET A 228 -16.51 -22.60 -21.61
N GLN A 229 -16.56 -22.65 -22.95
CA GLN A 229 -15.93 -23.69 -23.73
C GLN A 229 -14.41 -23.72 -23.45
N GLY A 230 -13.88 -24.94 -23.26
CA GLY A 230 -12.45 -25.14 -23.00
C GLY A 230 -11.98 -24.78 -21.58
N ALA A 231 -12.90 -24.44 -20.66
CA ALA A 231 -12.55 -24.03 -19.28
C ALA A 231 -11.69 -25.07 -18.54
N LYS A 232 -11.95 -26.37 -18.70
CA LYS A 232 -11.16 -27.47 -18.08
C LYS A 232 -9.70 -27.44 -18.54
N LYS A 233 -9.46 -27.23 -19.83
CA LYS A 233 -8.10 -27.18 -20.42
C LYS A 233 -7.37 -25.87 -20.10
N HIS A 234 -8.09 -24.75 -20.13
CA HIS A 234 -7.53 -23.41 -19.88
C HIS A 234 -7.20 -23.18 -18.40
N ASN A 235 -8.03 -23.67 -17.49
CA ASN A 235 -7.95 -23.40 -16.06
C ASN A 235 -6.86 -24.24 -15.37
N SER A 236 -5.59 -23.84 -15.54
CA SER A 236 -4.46 -24.45 -14.84
C SER A 236 -4.61 -24.37 -13.32
N ARG A 237 -4.43 -25.50 -12.62
CA ARG A 237 -4.44 -25.55 -11.15
C ARG A 237 -3.29 -24.72 -10.56
N ALA A 238 -2.12 -24.76 -11.20
CA ALA A 238 -0.95 -24.00 -10.77
C ALA A 238 -1.18 -22.49 -10.82
N LEU A 239 -1.71 -21.96 -11.95
CA LEU A 239 -1.99 -20.54 -12.09
C LEU A 239 -3.11 -20.07 -11.16
N LYS A 240 -4.14 -20.88 -10.93
CA LYS A 240 -5.18 -20.59 -9.93
C LYS A 240 -4.61 -20.54 -8.51
N ARG A 241 -3.71 -21.45 -8.15
CA ARG A 241 -3.04 -21.44 -6.84
C ARG A 241 -2.17 -20.20 -6.67
N LEU A 242 -1.41 -19.85 -7.73
CA LEU A 242 -0.56 -18.67 -7.72
C LEU A 242 -1.39 -17.38 -7.56
N ARG A 243 -2.49 -17.25 -8.29
CA ARG A 243 -3.40 -16.10 -8.15
C ARG A 243 -3.91 -15.92 -6.71
N ARG A 244 -4.24 -16.99 -6.02
CA ARG A 244 -4.72 -16.93 -4.63
C ARG A 244 -3.72 -16.32 -3.65
N THR A 245 -2.46 -16.17 -4.04
CA THR A 245 -1.46 -15.48 -3.21
C THR A 245 -1.89 -14.08 -2.82
N ILE A 246 -2.55 -13.35 -3.74
CA ILE A 246 -3.01 -11.97 -3.47
C ILE A 246 -4.07 -11.91 -2.36
N GLU A 247 -4.94 -12.92 -2.25
CA GLU A 247 -5.97 -13.01 -1.20
C GLU A 247 -5.32 -13.05 0.20
N SER A 248 -4.22 -13.82 0.34
CA SER A 248 -3.43 -13.86 1.57
C SER A 248 -2.78 -12.51 1.88
N ARG A 249 -2.37 -11.76 0.86
CA ARG A 249 -1.79 -10.41 1.04
C ARG A 249 -2.86 -9.41 1.46
N PHE A 250 -4.05 -9.51 0.90
CA PHE A 250 -5.19 -8.70 1.36
C PHE A 250 -5.50 -8.94 2.85
N ALA A 251 -5.56 -10.21 3.27
CA ALA A 251 -5.75 -10.54 4.69
C ALA A 251 -4.67 -9.90 5.57
N ILE A 252 -3.39 -9.98 5.19
CA ILE A 252 -2.30 -9.34 5.91
C ILE A 252 -2.47 -7.81 5.98
N LEU A 253 -2.81 -7.17 4.86
CA LEU A 253 -3.00 -5.71 4.81
C LEU A 253 -4.18 -5.25 5.66
N VAL A 254 -5.26 -6.04 5.71
CA VAL A 254 -6.45 -5.75 6.51
C VAL A 254 -6.18 -5.99 7.99
N ASP A 255 -5.70 -7.17 8.35
CA ASP A 255 -5.62 -7.61 9.74
C ASP A 255 -4.46 -6.93 10.49
N ASN A 256 -3.30 -6.78 9.81
CA ASN A 256 -2.11 -6.29 10.48
C ASN A 256 -1.86 -4.80 10.32
N TYR A 257 -2.26 -4.24 9.18
CA TYR A 257 -2.00 -2.85 8.84
C TYR A 257 -3.27 -2.00 8.78
N GLY A 258 -4.45 -2.62 8.86
CA GLY A 258 -5.74 -1.94 8.88
C GLY A 258 -5.98 -1.05 7.66
N ILE A 259 -5.63 -1.52 6.46
CA ILE A 259 -5.75 -0.74 5.23
C ILE A 259 -7.20 -0.27 4.98
N GLU A 260 -8.19 -1.08 5.34
CA GLU A 260 -9.62 -0.75 5.22
C GLU A 260 -10.11 0.24 6.29
N ARG A 261 -9.35 0.45 7.39
CA ARG A 261 -9.75 1.30 8.51
C ARG A 261 -9.25 2.71 8.32
N ASN A 262 -9.91 3.48 7.46
CA ASN A 262 -9.49 4.83 7.16
C ASN A 262 -10.28 5.86 7.98
N LEU A 263 -9.60 6.62 8.85
CA LEU A 263 -10.17 7.69 9.69
C LEU A 263 -9.84 9.09 9.15
N THR A 264 -9.19 9.19 7.99
CA THR A 264 -8.79 10.47 7.41
C THR A 264 -9.99 11.21 6.83
N ARG A 265 -9.93 12.54 6.84
CA ARG A 265 -10.97 13.41 6.30
C ARG A 265 -10.46 14.30 5.16
N SER A 266 -9.18 14.21 4.82
CA SER A 266 -8.57 14.87 3.66
C SER A 266 -8.09 13.84 2.66
N LEU A 267 -8.18 14.17 1.37
CA LEU A 267 -7.74 13.28 0.29
C LEU A 267 -6.24 12.97 0.40
N VAL A 268 -5.42 13.99 0.69
CA VAL A 268 -3.97 13.81 0.91
C VAL A 268 -3.70 12.87 2.07
N GLY A 269 -4.45 12.99 3.17
CA GLY A 269 -4.34 12.08 4.32
C GLY A 269 -4.76 10.66 3.97
N PHE A 270 -5.78 10.50 3.12
CA PHE A 270 -6.21 9.19 2.62
C PHE A 270 -5.10 8.53 1.78
N TRP A 271 -4.55 9.27 0.80
CA TRP A 271 -3.45 8.79 -0.04
C TRP A 271 -2.21 8.44 0.79
N LEU A 272 -1.84 9.32 1.72
CA LEU A 272 -0.70 9.07 2.62
C LEU A 272 -0.89 7.78 3.43
N LYS A 273 -2.10 7.51 3.92
CA LYS A 273 -2.40 6.28 4.64
C LYS A 273 -2.18 5.04 3.77
N ILE A 274 -2.71 5.02 2.55
CA ILE A 274 -2.56 3.88 1.64
C ILE A 274 -1.09 3.72 1.26
N GLU A 275 -0.42 4.80 0.85
CA GLU A 275 0.98 4.79 0.46
C GLU A 275 1.89 4.26 1.57
N LEU A 276 1.71 4.78 2.81
CA LEU A 276 2.46 4.30 3.98
C LEU A 276 2.19 2.82 4.28
N THR A 277 0.94 2.37 4.13
CA THR A 277 0.61 0.97 4.36
C THR A 277 1.33 0.06 3.37
N VAL A 278 1.32 0.41 2.08
CA VAL A 278 2.03 -0.32 1.03
C VAL A 278 3.55 -0.26 1.24
N PHE A 279 4.08 0.92 1.54
CA PHE A 279 5.51 1.11 1.81
C PHE A 279 5.99 0.26 2.98
N VAL A 280 5.34 0.36 4.15
CA VAL A 280 5.72 -0.40 5.36
C VAL A 280 5.57 -1.91 5.14
N TYR A 281 4.52 -2.35 4.43
CA TYR A 281 4.38 -3.75 4.06
C TYR A 281 5.55 -4.22 3.20
N ASN A 282 5.95 -3.43 2.20
CA ASN A 282 7.04 -3.75 1.30
C ASN A 282 8.42 -3.74 1.99
N LEU A 283 8.62 -2.93 3.04
CA LEU A 283 9.88 -2.94 3.81
C LEU A 283 10.22 -4.34 4.35
N GLY A 284 9.21 -5.17 4.63
CA GLY A 284 9.43 -6.54 5.10
C GLY A 284 10.06 -7.51 4.07
N PHE A 285 10.31 -7.06 2.84
CA PHE A 285 10.99 -7.84 1.79
C PHE A 285 12.46 -7.49 1.63
N PHE A 286 12.94 -6.48 2.34
CA PHE A 286 14.33 -6.04 2.30
C PHE A 286 15.03 -6.40 3.60
N ASP A 287 16.23 -6.95 3.48
CA ASP A 287 17.17 -7.08 4.58
C ASP A 287 18.07 -5.83 4.52
N PHE A 288 17.87 -4.92 5.47
CA PHE A 288 18.72 -3.75 5.61
C PHE A 288 19.92 -4.14 6.48
N ASP A 289 21.09 -4.31 5.88
CA ASP A 289 22.30 -4.65 6.60
C ASP A 289 22.74 -3.46 7.47
N GLU A 290 23.01 -3.69 8.77
CA GLU A 290 23.38 -2.62 9.70
C GLU A 290 24.66 -1.89 9.21
N ASN A 291 25.54 -2.57 8.50
CA ASN A 291 26.77 -2.00 7.95
C ASN A 291 26.53 -1.04 6.76
N GLU A 292 25.49 -1.28 5.93
CA GLU A 292 25.12 -0.37 4.84
C GLU A 292 24.39 0.90 5.35
N ILE A 293 23.71 0.79 6.48
CA ILE A 293 22.92 1.88 7.08
C ILE A 293 23.84 2.88 7.82
N ILE A 294 24.98 2.42 8.36
CA ILE A 294 25.86 3.25 9.19
C ILE A 294 26.90 4.03 8.34
N THR A 295 27.18 3.59 7.11
CA THR A 295 28.20 4.17 6.23
C THR A 295 27.73 5.31 5.34
N ASN A 296 26.49 5.71 5.42
CA ASN A 296 25.88 6.86 4.71
C ASN A 296 25.17 7.80 5.70
#